data_a8f1cb06823f4efac0e7cb6feb0b8a31
#
_entry.id   a8f1cb06823f4efac0e7cb6feb0b8a31
#
_cell.length_a   1.000
_cell.length_b   1.000
_cell.length_c   1.000
_cell.angle_alpha   90.00
_cell.angle_beta   90.00
_cell.angle_gamma   90.00
#
_symmetry.space_group_name_H-M   'P 1'
#
loop_
_entity.id
_entity.type
_entity.pdbx_description
1 polymer ?
#
loop_
_entity_poly.entity_id
_entity_poly.type
_entity_poly.pdbx_seq_one_letter_code
_entity_poly.pdbx_strand_id
1 'polypeptide(L)'
;MPNDDRNVLGGPLASCSTAPITGFYRDGCCNTGSEDLGLHIVCTQVTRAFLEFARAQGNDLITPAPRYGFPGLKPGDRWCVCAATWRQAFEAGVASPVVLTATHEETLAVIPLDALKRHALDLQ
;
A
#
# COMPACT_ATOMS: atom_id res chain seq x y z
N MET A 1 -17.95 -8.67 -10.59
CA MET A 1 -18.53 -7.55 -9.87
C MET A 1 -17.60 -6.36 -9.91
N PRO A 2 -18.02 -5.25 -10.44
CA PRO A 2 -17.13 -4.09 -10.41
C PRO A 2 -16.86 -3.67 -8.98
N ASN A 3 -15.65 -3.22 -8.76
CA ASN A 3 -15.25 -2.71 -7.47
C ASN A 3 -15.76 -1.27 -7.34
N ASP A 4 -16.63 -1.00 -6.37
CA ASP A 4 -17.18 0.33 -6.13
C ASP A 4 -16.28 1.19 -5.24
N ASP A 5 -15.15 0.65 -4.80
CA ASP A 5 -14.23 1.38 -3.95
C ASP A 5 -13.61 2.56 -4.70
N ARG A 6 -13.35 3.62 -3.95
CA ARG A 6 -12.78 4.86 -4.49
C ARG A 6 -11.36 5.07 -4.01
N ASN A 7 -10.58 5.77 -4.82
CA ASN A 7 -9.23 6.16 -4.43
C ASN A 7 -9.26 7.47 -3.64
N VAL A 8 -8.11 7.87 -3.12
CA VAL A 8 -7.98 9.07 -2.27
C VAL A 8 -8.29 10.38 -3.02
N LEU A 9 -8.37 10.33 -4.35
CA LEU A 9 -8.73 11.50 -5.16
C LEU A 9 -10.22 11.52 -5.51
N GLY A 10 -10.99 10.53 -5.06
CA GLY A 10 -12.43 10.45 -5.28
C GLY A 10 -12.84 9.72 -6.55
N GLY A 11 -11.88 9.24 -7.33
CA GLY A 11 -12.15 8.47 -8.54
C GLY A 11 -12.22 6.96 -8.28
N PRO A 12 -12.44 6.17 -9.33
CA PRO A 12 -12.44 4.71 -9.17
C PRO A 12 -11.07 4.19 -8.77
N LEU A 13 -11.05 3.17 -7.91
CA LEU A 13 -9.80 2.59 -7.44
C LEU A 13 -9.12 1.82 -8.56
N ALA A 14 -7.91 2.25 -8.92
CA ALA A 14 -7.12 1.61 -9.96
C ALA A 14 -6.37 0.39 -9.41
N SER A 15 -5.89 -0.47 -10.29
CA SER A 15 -5.05 -1.61 -9.92
C SER A 15 -3.71 -1.12 -9.37
N CYS A 16 -3.23 -1.76 -8.31
CA CYS A 16 -1.91 -1.45 -7.72
C CYS A 16 -0.82 -2.29 -8.37
N SER A 17 -0.97 -3.61 -8.36
CA SER A 17 0.01 -4.51 -8.97
C SER A 17 -0.58 -5.90 -9.19
N THR A 18 -0.21 -6.50 -10.34
CA THR A 18 -0.53 -7.88 -10.62
C THR A 18 0.72 -8.77 -10.69
N ALA A 19 1.91 -8.15 -10.61
CA ALA A 19 3.20 -8.88 -10.63
C ALA A 19 4.21 -8.16 -9.72
N PRO A 20 4.23 -8.45 -8.43
CA PRO A 20 3.45 -9.47 -7.69
C PRO A 20 1.99 -9.07 -7.55
N ILE A 21 1.11 -10.05 -7.53
CA ILE A 21 -0.30 -9.77 -7.31
C ILE A 21 -0.53 -9.37 -5.86
N THR A 22 -1.13 -8.21 -5.66
CA THR A 22 -1.27 -7.59 -4.34
C THR A 22 -2.73 -7.45 -3.94
N GLY A 23 -2.94 -6.84 -2.78
CA GLY A 23 -4.25 -6.60 -2.21
C GLY A 23 -4.61 -7.64 -1.16
N PHE A 24 -5.43 -7.25 -0.19
CA PHE A 24 -5.90 -8.17 0.84
C PHE A 24 -6.59 -9.37 0.20
N TYR A 25 -7.34 -9.15 -0.87
CA TYR A 25 -8.05 -10.21 -1.60
C TYR A 25 -7.25 -10.81 -2.76
N ARG A 26 -6.02 -10.36 -2.97
CA ARG A 26 -5.14 -10.83 -4.06
C ARG A 26 -5.76 -10.67 -5.45
N ASP A 27 -6.44 -9.56 -5.66
CA ASP A 27 -7.03 -9.22 -6.95
C ASP A 27 -6.30 -8.07 -7.65
N GLY A 28 -5.16 -7.65 -7.11
CA GLY A 28 -4.33 -6.60 -7.68
C GLY A 28 -4.69 -5.19 -7.22
N CYS A 29 -5.75 -5.03 -6.44
CA CYS A 29 -6.25 -3.73 -5.98
C CYS A 29 -6.19 -3.61 -4.47
N CYS A 30 -5.98 -2.39 -3.98
CA CYS A 30 -5.93 -2.11 -2.54
C CYS A 30 -7.35 -1.85 -1.99
N ASN A 31 -8.29 -2.72 -2.35
CA ASN A 31 -9.63 -2.67 -1.79
C ASN A 31 -9.63 -3.32 -0.40
N THR A 32 -10.69 -3.10 0.36
CA THR A 32 -10.75 -3.55 1.74
C THR A 32 -12.18 -3.94 2.11
N GLY A 33 -12.31 -4.62 3.22
CA GLY A 33 -13.58 -5.04 3.78
C GLY A 33 -13.42 -5.25 5.28
N SER A 34 -14.49 -5.70 5.94
CA SER A 34 -14.51 -5.85 7.39
C SER A 34 -13.47 -6.85 7.91
N GLU A 35 -13.00 -7.77 7.07
CA GLU A 35 -11.97 -8.76 7.44
C GLU A 35 -10.57 -8.19 7.44
N ASP A 36 -10.35 -7.08 6.74
CA ASP A 36 -9.03 -6.49 6.59
C ASP A 36 -8.72 -5.56 7.76
N LEU A 37 -8.42 -6.14 8.90
CA LEU A 37 -8.19 -5.38 10.13
C LEU A 37 -6.92 -4.53 10.04
N GLY A 38 -5.95 -4.94 9.21
CA GLY A 38 -4.71 -4.20 9.03
C GLY A 38 -4.82 -3.05 8.04
N LEU A 39 -5.96 -2.92 7.33
CA LEU A 39 -6.19 -1.89 6.32
C LEU A 39 -5.04 -1.83 5.31
N HIS A 40 -4.89 -2.89 4.52
CA HIS A 40 -3.85 -3.01 3.48
C HIS A 40 -4.28 -2.22 2.25
N ILE A 41 -4.29 -0.90 2.35
CA ILE A 41 -4.98 -0.03 1.42
C ILE A 41 -4.13 1.05 0.75
N VAL A 42 -2.83 1.14 1.11
CA VAL A 42 -1.93 2.11 0.50
C VAL A 42 -1.10 1.43 -0.59
N CYS A 43 -1.32 1.81 -1.85
CA CYS A 43 -0.49 1.32 -2.94
C CYS A 43 0.81 2.09 -2.96
N THR A 44 1.91 1.43 -2.60
CA THR A 44 3.21 2.07 -2.55
C THR A 44 4.21 1.29 -3.39
N GLN A 45 5.12 2.03 -4.04
CA GLN A 45 6.27 1.43 -4.73
C GLN A 45 7.40 1.36 -3.73
N VAL A 46 7.63 0.17 -3.17
CA VAL A 46 8.51 0.02 -2.03
C VAL A 46 9.95 0.37 -2.36
N THR A 47 10.61 0.97 -1.39
CA THR A 47 12.04 1.24 -1.44
C THR A 47 12.75 0.35 -0.44
N ARG A 48 14.06 0.21 -0.60
CA ARG A 48 14.85 -0.56 0.35
C ARG A 48 14.69 -0.01 1.79
N ALA A 49 14.74 1.32 1.93
CA ALA A 49 14.61 1.96 3.25
C ALA A 49 13.26 1.65 3.89
N PHE A 50 12.18 1.70 3.10
CA PHE A 50 10.85 1.38 3.59
C PHE A 50 10.77 -0.09 4.02
N LEU A 51 11.27 -1.00 3.19
CA LEU A 51 11.23 -2.43 3.47
C LEU A 51 11.99 -2.78 4.75
N GLU A 52 13.18 -2.19 4.93
CA GLU A 52 13.98 -2.44 6.13
C GLU A 52 13.31 -1.86 7.38
N PHE A 53 12.71 -0.69 7.25
CA PHE A 53 11.97 -0.08 8.34
C PHE A 53 10.79 -0.95 8.75
N ALA A 54 9.98 -1.40 7.77
CA ALA A 54 8.81 -2.23 8.03
C ALA A 54 9.21 -3.52 8.74
N ARG A 55 10.28 -4.17 8.29
CA ARG A 55 10.78 -5.39 8.92
C ARG A 55 11.18 -5.14 10.37
N ALA A 56 11.87 -4.03 10.62
CA ALA A 56 12.30 -3.66 11.98
C ALA A 56 11.11 -3.40 12.90
N GLN A 57 9.98 -2.99 12.34
CA GLN A 57 8.74 -2.76 13.11
C GLN A 57 7.90 -4.03 13.26
N GLY A 58 8.40 -5.18 12.81
CA GLY A 58 7.69 -6.44 12.92
C GLY A 58 6.83 -6.80 11.71
N ASN A 59 6.85 -5.98 10.67
CA ASN A 59 6.10 -6.24 9.43
C ASN A 59 7.10 -6.59 8.32
N ASP A 60 7.49 -7.86 8.26
CA ASP A 60 8.48 -8.33 7.30
C ASP A 60 7.85 -8.51 5.92
N LEU A 61 8.13 -7.59 5.02
CA LEU A 61 7.68 -7.64 3.63
C LEU A 61 8.77 -8.17 2.70
N ILE A 62 9.92 -8.54 3.21
CA ILE A 62 11.06 -9.00 2.41
C ILE A 62 11.09 -10.51 2.29
N THR A 63 10.87 -11.21 3.40
CA THR A 63 10.98 -12.67 3.42
C THR A 63 9.75 -13.30 2.78
N PRO A 64 9.92 -14.19 1.78
CA PRO A 64 8.79 -14.89 1.20
C PRO A 64 8.00 -15.70 2.24
N ALA A 65 6.69 -15.72 2.06
CA ALA A 65 5.78 -16.50 2.92
C ALA A 65 4.87 -17.34 2.01
N PRO A 66 5.36 -18.48 1.50
CA PRO A 66 4.63 -19.28 0.50
C PRO A 66 3.24 -19.72 0.95
N ARG A 67 3.04 -19.97 2.25
CA ARG A 67 1.74 -20.39 2.75
C ARG A 67 0.64 -19.35 2.56
N TYR A 68 1.04 -18.07 2.38
CA TYR A 68 0.12 -16.98 2.12
C TYR A 68 0.20 -16.49 0.68
N GLY A 69 0.90 -17.21 -0.18
CA GLY A 69 1.11 -16.81 -1.57
C GLY A 69 1.91 -15.51 -1.70
N PHE A 70 2.76 -15.23 -0.71
CA PHE A 70 3.54 -13.99 -0.69
C PHE A 70 4.98 -14.26 -1.15
N PRO A 71 5.39 -13.65 -2.28
CA PRO A 71 6.71 -13.94 -2.86
C PRO A 71 7.87 -13.16 -2.22
N GLY A 72 7.59 -12.26 -1.29
CA GLY A 72 8.56 -11.29 -0.81
C GLY A 72 8.70 -10.14 -1.79
N LEU A 73 9.03 -8.96 -1.28
CA LEU A 73 9.12 -7.76 -2.10
C LEU A 73 10.58 -7.34 -2.29
N LYS A 74 10.83 -6.73 -3.45
CA LYS A 74 12.11 -6.10 -3.79
C LYS A 74 11.87 -4.63 -4.05
N PRO A 75 12.88 -3.76 -3.88
CA PRO A 75 12.72 -2.34 -4.23
C PRO A 75 12.18 -2.19 -5.65
N GLY A 76 11.17 -1.34 -5.81
CA GLY A 76 10.49 -1.12 -7.09
C GLY A 76 9.17 -1.88 -7.22
N ASP A 77 8.95 -2.92 -6.43
CA ASP A 77 7.67 -3.61 -6.44
C ASP A 77 6.57 -2.72 -5.87
N ARG A 78 5.35 -2.88 -6.36
CA ARG A 78 4.19 -2.17 -5.82
C ARG A 78 3.37 -3.13 -4.98
N TRP A 79 2.91 -2.65 -3.85
CA TRP A 79 2.19 -3.48 -2.88
C TRP A 79 1.19 -2.65 -2.09
N CYS A 80 0.08 -3.28 -1.74
CA CYS A 80 -0.90 -2.67 -0.85
C CYS A 80 -0.44 -2.90 0.58
N VAL A 81 0.15 -1.87 1.19
CA VAL A 81 0.67 -1.97 2.55
C VAL A 81 -0.33 -1.44 3.57
N CYS A 82 -0.14 -1.83 4.82
CA CYS A 82 -0.96 -1.31 5.92
C CYS A 82 -0.82 0.20 6.00
N ALA A 83 -1.94 0.91 6.14
CA ALA A 83 -1.93 2.36 6.27
C ALA A 83 -1.10 2.79 7.48
N ALA A 84 -1.22 2.08 8.60
CA ALA A 84 -0.44 2.39 9.80
C ALA A 84 1.06 2.25 9.57
N THR A 85 1.49 1.22 8.83
CA THR A 85 2.91 1.01 8.53
C THR A 85 3.46 2.13 7.68
N TRP A 86 2.70 2.53 6.64
CA TRP A 86 3.14 3.64 5.78
C TRP A 86 3.24 4.95 6.58
N ARG A 87 2.26 5.20 7.45
CA ARG A 87 2.26 6.39 8.31
C ARG A 87 3.47 6.41 9.24
N GLN A 88 3.80 5.28 9.85
CA GLN A 88 4.98 5.18 10.72
C GLN A 88 6.25 5.47 9.93
N ALA A 89 6.36 4.94 8.71
CA ALA A 89 7.50 5.20 7.85
C ALA A 89 7.57 6.68 7.47
N PHE A 90 6.43 7.31 7.20
CA PHE A 90 6.36 8.73 6.89
C PHE A 90 6.89 9.56 8.06
N GLU A 91 6.46 9.23 9.27
CA GLU A 91 6.90 9.93 10.48
C GLU A 91 8.40 9.72 10.74
N ALA A 92 8.94 8.58 10.32
CA ALA A 92 10.37 8.27 10.46
C ALA A 92 11.22 8.78 9.28
N GLY A 93 10.60 9.43 8.29
CA GLY A 93 11.33 9.97 7.14
C GLY A 93 11.74 8.95 6.09
N VAL A 94 11.11 7.77 6.09
CA VAL A 94 11.44 6.68 5.15
C VAL A 94 10.24 6.16 4.37
N ALA A 95 9.19 6.99 4.22
CA ALA A 95 8.01 6.62 3.44
C ALA A 95 8.41 6.36 1.98
N SER A 96 7.83 5.32 1.39
CA SER A 96 8.04 5.03 -0.02
C SER A 96 7.00 5.76 -0.89
N PRO A 97 7.28 5.92 -2.20
CA PRO A 97 6.34 6.61 -3.10
C PRO A 97 4.98 5.92 -3.17
N VAL A 98 3.94 6.72 -3.37
CA VAL A 98 2.54 6.28 -3.35
C VAL A 98 1.90 6.46 -4.72
N VAL A 99 1.07 5.50 -5.13
CA VAL A 99 0.22 5.63 -6.32
C VAL A 99 -1.17 6.05 -5.81
N LEU A 100 -1.49 7.33 -5.95
CA LEU A 100 -2.73 7.89 -5.39
C LEU A 100 -3.98 7.25 -5.99
N THR A 101 -3.99 7.04 -7.30
CA THR A 101 -5.15 6.46 -7.99
C THR A 101 -5.42 5.02 -7.58
N ALA A 102 -4.45 4.35 -6.98
CA ALA A 102 -4.56 2.96 -6.53
C ALA A 102 -4.58 2.83 -5.00
N THR A 103 -4.67 3.95 -4.29
CA THR A 103 -4.74 3.98 -2.82
C THR A 103 -6.17 4.25 -2.39
N HIS A 104 -6.70 3.38 -1.54
CA HIS A 104 -8.10 3.42 -1.13
C HIS A 104 -8.42 4.66 -0.30
N GLU A 105 -9.62 5.23 -0.49
CA GLU A 105 -10.03 6.46 0.19
C GLU A 105 -10.05 6.35 1.71
N GLU A 106 -10.25 5.15 2.27
CA GLU A 106 -10.24 4.96 3.72
C GLU A 106 -8.88 5.29 4.33
N THR A 107 -7.83 5.36 3.52
CA THR A 107 -6.51 5.80 3.97
C THR A 107 -6.57 7.18 4.59
N LEU A 108 -7.49 8.03 4.13
CA LEU A 108 -7.61 9.41 4.62
C LEU A 108 -8.04 9.49 6.07
N ALA A 109 -8.60 8.42 6.64
CA ALA A 109 -8.90 8.36 8.07
C ALA A 109 -7.63 8.17 8.92
N VAL A 110 -6.53 7.73 8.30
CA VAL A 110 -5.27 7.42 9.00
C VAL A 110 -4.17 8.43 8.60
N ILE A 111 -4.13 8.82 7.33
CA ILE A 111 -3.06 9.65 6.76
C ILE A 111 -3.69 10.82 6.01
N PRO A 112 -3.29 12.07 6.31
CA PRO A 112 -3.81 13.23 5.56
C PRO A 112 -3.41 13.12 4.09
N LEU A 113 -4.29 13.58 3.20
CA LEU A 113 -4.02 13.57 1.76
C LEU A 113 -2.73 14.34 1.42
N ASP A 114 -2.48 15.42 2.12
CA ASP A 114 -1.28 16.24 1.92
C ASP A 114 0.01 15.43 2.11
N ALA A 115 0.03 14.55 3.12
CA ALA A 115 1.20 13.69 3.36
C ALA A 115 1.38 12.69 2.22
N LEU A 116 0.28 12.11 1.71
CA LEU A 116 0.33 11.19 0.59
C LEU A 116 0.83 11.90 -0.68
N LYS A 117 0.36 13.12 -0.93
CA LYS A 117 0.74 13.88 -2.11
C LYS A 117 2.23 14.20 -2.15
N ARG A 118 2.86 14.37 -0.98
CA ARG A 118 4.31 14.63 -0.93
C ARG A 118 5.13 13.48 -1.49
N HIS A 119 4.57 12.27 -1.54
CA HIS A 119 5.26 11.08 -2.01
C HIS A 119 4.60 10.48 -3.24
N ALA A 120 3.69 11.21 -3.88
CA ALA A 120 2.90 10.67 -4.98
C ALA A 120 3.73 10.49 -6.25
N LEU A 121 3.56 9.32 -6.89
CA LEU A 121 4.15 9.03 -8.20
C LEU A 121 3.29 9.59 -9.33
N ASP A 122 1.98 9.65 -9.12
CA ASP A 122 1.00 9.98 -10.16
C ASP A 122 0.33 11.34 -9.94
N LEU A 123 0.99 12.23 -9.23
CA LEU A 123 0.54 13.60 -9.07
C LEU A 123 1.33 14.51 -10.00
N GLN A 124 0.61 15.27 -10.80
CA GLN A 124 1.23 16.25 -11.71
C GLN A 124 1.03 17.66 -11.21
#